data_6ec8228bae0ea120695563c457737cd8
#
_entry.id   6ec8228bae0ea120695563c457737cd8
#
_cell.length_a   1.000
_cell.length_b   1.000
_cell.length_c   1.000
_cell.angle_alpha   90.00
_cell.angle_beta   90.00
_cell.angle_gamma   90.00
#
_symmetry.space_group_name_H-M   'P 1'
#
loop_
_entity.id
_entity.type
_entity.pdbx_description
1 polymer ?
#
loop_
_entity_poly.entity_id
_entity_poly.type
_entity_poly.pdbx_seq_one_letter_code
_entity_poly.pdbx_strand_id
1 'polypeptide(L)'
;MFAEGEYMKADSHFVYAGFWCRFGATMLDSLLLIMITWPPLVAIYGWAYFDAGLIAGWADFWISWITPAIIVIALWQWKSATPGKMAIRAIIVDANTGEKPTTMQWIIRYVGYYVSLIPLGLGYLWVAWDPKKQAWHDKLARTVVIRDANTDPLPVEFNNREPASPSSP
;
A
#
# COMPACT_ATOMS: atom_id res chain seq x y z
N MET A 1 -4.84 -9.58 -14.39
CA MET A 1 -4.08 -10.50 -13.53
C MET A 1 -2.64 -10.40 -14.00
N PHE A 2 -1.80 -9.63 -13.29
CA PHE A 2 -0.40 -9.44 -13.68
C PHE A 2 0.38 -10.71 -13.35
N ALA A 3 1.01 -11.33 -14.36
CA ALA A 3 1.86 -12.49 -14.16
C ALA A 3 3.17 -12.07 -13.48
N GLU A 4 3.79 -12.97 -12.71
CA GLU A 4 5.13 -12.75 -12.16
C GLU A 4 6.10 -12.51 -13.32
N GLY A 5 6.74 -11.34 -13.35
CA GLY A 5 7.65 -10.93 -14.43
C GLY A 5 7.13 -9.83 -15.37
N GLU A 6 5.88 -9.41 -15.24
CA GLU A 6 5.28 -8.36 -16.10
C GLU A 6 5.36 -6.95 -15.52
N TYR A 7 6.31 -6.73 -14.59
CA TYR A 7 6.40 -5.47 -13.85
C TYR A 7 6.84 -4.28 -14.71
N MET A 8 7.44 -4.50 -15.87
CA MET A 8 7.75 -3.43 -16.83
C MET A 8 7.86 -3.96 -18.25
N LYS A 9 6.74 -4.01 -18.98
CA LYS A 9 6.82 -3.92 -20.44
C LYS A 9 7.14 -2.46 -20.79
N ALA A 10 8.12 -2.26 -21.66
CA ALA A 10 8.63 -0.94 -22.08
C ALA A 10 7.58 0.02 -22.68
N ASP A 11 6.35 -0.42 -22.89
CA ASP A 11 5.24 0.36 -23.49
C ASP A 11 4.09 0.65 -22.51
N SER A 12 4.20 0.31 -21.21
CA SER A 12 3.14 0.63 -20.27
C SER A 12 3.37 2.01 -19.66
N HIS A 13 2.49 2.95 -20.00
CA HIS A 13 2.47 4.28 -19.40
C HIS A 13 1.96 4.17 -17.96
N PHE A 14 2.86 4.14 -16.97
CA PHE A 14 2.52 4.20 -15.56
C PHE A 14 2.45 5.64 -15.07
N VAL A 15 1.48 5.91 -14.21
CA VAL A 15 1.35 7.19 -13.50
C VAL A 15 1.31 6.96 -11.99
N TYR A 16 1.74 7.95 -11.22
CA TYR A 16 1.62 7.89 -9.76
C TYR A 16 0.15 7.91 -9.33
N ALA A 17 -0.23 6.99 -8.44
CA ALA A 17 -1.58 6.95 -7.90
C ALA A 17 -1.83 8.17 -7.00
N GLY A 18 -2.69 9.07 -7.43
CA GLY A 18 -3.05 10.28 -6.70
C GLY A 18 -3.85 10.00 -5.42
N PHE A 19 -4.03 11.05 -4.60
CA PHE A 19 -4.69 10.97 -3.29
C PHE A 19 -6.07 10.30 -3.36
N TRP A 20 -6.96 10.75 -4.24
CA TRP A 20 -8.34 10.23 -4.31
C TRP A 20 -8.43 8.77 -4.70
N CYS A 21 -7.56 8.33 -5.62
CA CYS A 21 -7.47 6.92 -6.00
C CYS A 21 -7.06 6.05 -4.81
N ARG A 22 -6.05 6.49 -4.06
CA ARG A 22 -5.57 5.77 -2.87
C ARG A 22 -6.59 5.79 -1.75
N PHE A 23 -7.29 6.91 -1.57
CA PHE A 23 -8.36 7.04 -0.58
C PHE A 23 -9.49 6.05 -0.88
N GLY A 24 -9.98 6.00 -2.11
CA GLY A 24 -10.99 5.02 -2.53
C GLY A 24 -10.54 3.58 -2.34
N ALA A 25 -9.30 3.25 -2.71
CA ALA A 25 -8.72 1.92 -2.48
C ALA A 25 -8.67 1.57 -0.99
N THR A 26 -8.27 2.52 -0.14
CA THR A 26 -8.20 2.31 1.31
C THR A 26 -9.59 2.14 1.92
N MET A 27 -10.61 2.86 1.43
CA MET A 27 -12.00 2.67 1.85
C MET A 27 -12.49 1.25 1.53
N LEU A 28 -12.22 0.75 0.33
CA LEU A 28 -12.53 -0.64 -0.05
C LEU A 28 -11.80 -1.65 0.85
N ASP A 29 -10.51 -1.46 1.08
CA ASP A 29 -9.73 -2.33 1.96
C ASP A 29 -10.29 -2.32 3.40
N SER A 30 -10.64 -1.14 3.92
CA SER A 30 -11.22 -1.01 5.26
C SER A 30 -12.57 -1.70 5.37
N LEU A 31 -13.43 -1.55 4.36
CA LEU A 31 -14.73 -2.24 4.32
C LEU A 31 -14.56 -3.76 4.31
N LEU A 32 -13.64 -4.28 3.51
CA LEU A 32 -13.34 -5.72 3.47
C LEU A 32 -12.80 -6.22 4.80
N LEU A 33 -11.91 -5.46 5.45
CA LEU A 33 -11.39 -5.82 6.77
C LEU A 33 -12.50 -5.85 7.82
N ILE A 34 -13.39 -4.85 7.85
CA ILE A 34 -14.56 -4.83 8.75
C ILE A 34 -15.43 -6.05 8.51
N MET A 35 -15.76 -6.37 7.27
CA MET A 35 -16.59 -7.52 6.92
C MET A 35 -15.97 -8.86 7.33
N ILE A 36 -14.65 -8.94 7.39
CA ILE A 36 -13.93 -10.17 7.78
C ILE A 36 -13.75 -10.24 9.31
N THR A 37 -13.47 -9.12 9.97
CA THR A 37 -13.09 -9.10 11.40
C THR A 37 -14.29 -9.02 12.34
N TRP A 38 -15.31 -8.24 12.01
CA TRP A 38 -16.45 -8.01 12.91
C TRP A 38 -17.33 -9.25 13.15
N PRO A 39 -17.70 -10.06 12.13
CA PRO A 39 -18.55 -11.22 12.39
C PRO A 39 -17.98 -12.19 13.44
N PRO A 40 -16.71 -12.62 13.37
CA PRO A 40 -16.16 -13.49 14.41
C PRO A 40 -16.06 -12.81 15.78
N LEU A 41 -15.78 -11.50 15.84
CA LEU A 41 -15.72 -10.75 17.09
C LEU A 41 -17.09 -10.62 17.75
N VAL A 42 -18.13 -10.32 16.98
CA VAL A 42 -19.51 -10.31 17.49
C VAL A 42 -19.97 -11.69 17.91
N ALA A 43 -19.53 -12.75 17.23
CA ALA A 43 -19.83 -14.14 17.63
C ALA A 43 -19.17 -14.52 18.96
N ILE A 44 -17.96 -14.01 19.25
CA ILE A 44 -17.21 -14.32 20.48
C ILE A 44 -17.68 -13.45 21.65
N TYR A 45 -17.83 -12.15 21.45
CA TYR A 45 -18.08 -11.16 22.52
C TYR A 45 -19.53 -10.67 22.59
N GLY A 46 -20.37 -11.03 21.60
CA GLY A 46 -21.74 -10.48 21.48
C GLY A 46 -21.75 -9.01 21.11
N TRP A 47 -22.91 -8.37 21.23
CA TRP A 47 -23.09 -6.95 20.94
C TRP A 47 -22.34 -6.03 21.92
N ALA A 48 -21.98 -6.52 23.11
CA ALA A 48 -21.15 -5.81 24.06
C ALA A 48 -19.74 -5.48 23.53
N TYR A 49 -19.32 -6.11 22.44
CA TYR A 49 -18.06 -5.79 21.75
C TYR A 49 -17.97 -4.30 21.37
N PHE A 50 -19.08 -3.71 20.93
CA PHE A 50 -19.09 -2.30 20.50
C PHE A 50 -18.98 -1.29 21.65
N ASP A 51 -19.24 -1.72 22.88
CA ASP A 51 -19.06 -0.92 24.08
C ASP A 51 -17.68 -1.16 24.74
N ALA A 52 -16.92 -2.13 24.23
CA ALA A 52 -15.57 -2.42 24.70
C ALA A 52 -14.62 -1.30 24.26
N GLY A 53 -13.53 -1.10 25.02
CA GLY A 53 -12.47 -0.16 24.65
C GLY A 53 -11.64 -0.65 23.46
N LEU A 54 -10.40 -0.15 23.35
CA LEU A 54 -9.49 -0.45 22.23
C LEU A 54 -9.19 -1.95 22.04
N ILE A 55 -9.28 -2.76 23.09
CA ILE A 55 -9.04 -4.19 23.06
C ILE A 55 -10.05 -4.86 24.01
N ALA A 56 -10.97 -5.65 23.46
CA ALA A 56 -11.97 -6.40 24.22
C ALA A 56 -11.40 -7.67 24.88
N GLY A 57 -10.25 -8.16 24.41
CA GLY A 57 -9.59 -9.35 24.94
C GLY A 57 -8.60 -9.97 23.96
N TRP A 58 -8.08 -11.17 24.31
CA TRP A 58 -7.07 -11.86 23.50
C TRP A 58 -7.52 -12.17 22.08
N ALA A 59 -8.76 -12.62 21.90
CA ALA A 59 -9.28 -12.91 20.56
C ALA A 59 -9.37 -11.65 19.71
N ASP A 60 -9.80 -10.53 20.28
CA ASP A 60 -9.85 -9.24 19.60
C ASP A 60 -8.44 -8.78 19.21
N PHE A 61 -7.45 -8.88 20.11
CA PHE A 61 -6.08 -8.54 19.79
C PHE A 61 -5.57 -9.30 18.56
N TRP A 62 -5.81 -10.61 18.49
CA TRP A 62 -5.38 -11.40 17.33
C TRP A 62 -6.18 -11.09 16.06
N ILE A 63 -7.50 -10.98 16.16
CA ILE A 63 -8.39 -10.81 15.01
C ILE A 63 -8.29 -9.39 14.45
N SER A 64 -8.22 -8.36 15.30
CA SER A 64 -8.26 -6.95 14.88
C SER A 64 -6.89 -6.37 14.56
N TRP A 65 -5.82 -6.90 15.15
CA TRP A 65 -4.48 -6.31 15.04
C TRP A 65 -3.48 -7.22 14.30
N ILE A 66 -3.37 -8.47 14.73
CA ILE A 66 -2.33 -9.36 14.19
C ILE A 66 -2.74 -9.98 12.85
N THR A 67 -3.95 -10.50 12.76
CA THR A 67 -4.43 -11.15 11.51
C THR A 67 -4.43 -10.18 10.32
N PRO A 68 -4.97 -8.95 10.41
CA PRO A 68 -4.89 -7.99 9.31
C PRO A 68 -3.46 -7.63 8.92
N ALA A 69 -2.56 -7.48 9.90
CA ALA A 69 -1.15 -7.21 9.63
C ALA A 69 -0.51 -8.31 8.77
N ILE A 70 -0.70 -9.57 9.17
CA ILE A 70 -0.19 -10.73 8.43
C ILE A 70 -0.79 -10.78 7.02
N ILE A 71 -2.11 -10.64 6.90
CA ILE A 71 -2.82 -10.68 5.61
C ILE A 71 -2.30 -9.58 4.68
N VAL A 72 -2.19 -8.35 5.15
CA VAL A 72 -1.74 -7.21 4.34
C VAL A 72 -0.29 -7.39 3.88
N ILE A 73 0.62 -7.80 4.78
CA ILE A 73 2.02 -8.05 4.42
C ILE A 73 2.14 -9.21 3.43
N ALA A 74 1.38 -10.29 3.64
CA ALA A 74 1.35 -11.43 2.71
C ALA A 74 0.84 -11.04 1.32
N LEU A 75 -0.23 -10.23 1.26
CA LEU A 75 -0.76 -9.71 -0.01
C LEU A 75 0.25 -8.80 -0.71
N TRP A 76 0.94 -7.94 0.02
CA TRP A 76 2.00 -7.11 -0.55
C TRP A 76 3.16 -7.96 -1.06
N GLN A 77 3.55 -8.99 -0.30
CA GLN A 77 4.61 -9.91 -0.72
C GLN A 77 4.20 -10.71 -1.95
N TRP A 78 2.93 -11.07 -2.10
CA TRP A 78 2.47 -11.87 -3.24
C TRP A 78 2.09 -11.03 -4.45
N LYS A 79 1.26 -9.99 -4.26
CA LYS A 79 0.64 -9.20 -5.36
C LYS A 79 1.13 -7.76 -5.46
N SER A 80 2.00 -7.31 -4.55
CA SER A 80 2.42 -5.91 -4.42
C SER A 80 1.25 -4.92 -4.28
N ALA A 81 0.08 -5.42 -3.89
CA ALA A 81 -1.15 -4.63 -3.76
C ALA A 81 -2.09 -5.26 -2.73
N THR A 82 -3.00 -4.44 -2.16
CA THR A 82 -4.18 -4.89 -1.42
C THR A 82 -5.37 -5.02 -2.37
N PRO A 83 -6.46 -5.72 -1.99
CA PRO A 83 -7.65 -5.85 -2.84
C PRO A 83 -8.18 -4.51 -3.36
N GLY A 84 -8.27 -3.48 -2.51
CA GLY A 84 -8.70 -2.16 -2.94
C GLY A 84 -7.75 -1.51 -3.94
N LYS A 85 -6.43 -1.69 -3.78
CA LYS A 85 -5.45 -1.23 -4.79
C LYS A 85 -5.53 -2.02 -6.09
N MET A 86 -5.79 -3.32 -6.02
CA MET A 86 -6.02 -4.15 -7.20
C MET A 86 -7.26 -3.69 -7.99
N ALA A 87 -8.33 -3.28 -7.30
CA ALA A 87 -9.55 -2.77 -7.94
C ALA A 87 -9.29 -1.51 -8.79
N ILE A 88 -8.35 -0.67 -8.39
CA ILE A 88 -7.94 0.53 -9.14
C ILE A 88 -6.70 0.30 -10.02
N ARG A 89 -6.30 -0.96 -10.24
CA ARG A 89 -5.11 -1.37 -10.99
C ARG A 89 -3.81 -0.72 -10.51
N ALA A 90 -3.71 -0.45 -9.21
CA ALA A 90 -2.52 0.13 -8.60
C ALA A 90 -1.66 -0.95 -7.94
N ILE A 91 -0.35 -0.83 -8.13
CA ILE A 91 0.67 -1.68 -7.51
C ILE A 91 1.68 -0.82 -6.76
N ILE A 92 2.32 -1.44 -5.78
CA ILE A 92 3.39 -0.83 -4.98
C ILE A 92 4.72 -1.34 -5.51
N VAL A 93 5.62 -0.42 -5.85
CA VAL A 93 6.96 -0.74 -6.36
C VAL A 93 8.04 0.01 -5.58
N ASP A 94 9.28 -0.43 -5.68
CA ASP A 94 10.44 0.31 -5.16
C ASP A 94 10.59 1.63 -5.91
N ALA A 95 10.82 2.72 -5.18
CA ALA A 95 10.87 4.08 -5.75
C ALA A 95 12.11 4.36 -6.61
N ASN A 96 13.15 3.51 -6.52
CA ASN A 96 14.40 3.68 -7.23
C ASN A 96 14.49 2.75 -8.44
N THR A 97 14.09 1.49 -8.25
CA THR A 97 14.25 0.46 -9.28
C THR A 97 12.98 0.20 -10.09
N GLY A 98 11.80 0.56 -9.55
CA GLY A 98 10.52 0.21 -10.15
C GLY A 98 10.14 -1.27 -9.99
N GLU A 99 10.98 -2.06 -9.34
CA GLU A 99 10.75 -3.48 -9.12
C GLU A 99 9.90 -3.74 -7.87
N LYS A 100 9.63 -5.01 -7.61
CA LYS A 100 8.93 -5.45 -6.39
C LYS A 100 9.73 -5.09 -5.15
N PRO A 101 9.12 -4.42 -4.15
CA PRO A 101 9.78 -4.08 -2.91
C PRO A 101 10.25 -5.31 -2.12
N THR A 102 11.32 -5.13 -1.36
CA THR A 102 11.86 -6.15 -0.46
C THR A 102 10.94 -6.36 0.76
N THR A 103 11.10 -7.50 1.43
CA THR A 103 10.35 -7.81 2.66
C THR A 103 10.57 -6.73 3.74
N MET A 104 11.79 -6.20 3.85
CA MET A 104 12.08 -5.12 4.81
C MET A 104 11.31 -3.83 4.48
N GLN A 105 11.21 -3.48 3.20
CA GLN A 105 10.41 -2.32 2.78
C GLN A 105 8.91 -2.50 3.10
N TRP A 106 8.38 -3.71 3.00
CA TRP A 106 7.00 -4.00 3.41
C TRP A 106 6.78 -3.81 4.91
N ILE A 107 7.72 -4.28 5.75
CA ILE A 107 7.66 -4.11 7.19
C ILE A 107 7.76 -2.62 7.56
N ILE A 108 8.74 -1.90 7.00
CA ILE A 108 8.92 -0.46 7.24
C ILE A 108 7.67 0.32 6.80
N ARG A 109 7.07 -0.05 5.68
CA ARG A 109 5.85 0.55 5.18
C ARG A 109 4.69 0.34 6.13
N TYR A 110 4.53 -0.89 6.66
CA TYR A 110 3.47 -1.21 7.61
C TYR A 110 3.61 -0.40 8.90
N VAL A 111 4.80 -0.35 9.48
CA VAL A 111 5.10 0.49 10.65
C VAL A 111 4.89 1.97 10.32
N GLY A 112 5.27 2.39 9.13
CA GLY A 112 5.09 3.75 8.63
C GLY A 112 3.63 4.22 8.55
N TYR A 113 2.64 3.30 8.46
CA TYR A 113 1.23 3.67 8.56
C TYR A 113 0.89 4.26 9.92
N TYR A 114 1.40 3.69 11.00
CA TYR A 114 1.21 4.23 12.35
C TYR A 114 1.89 5.59 12.49
N VAL A 115 3.12 5.73 11.97
CA VAL A 115 3.82 7.03 11.94
C VAL A 115 3.03 8.08 11.17
N SER A 116 2.41 7.70 10.05
CA SER A 116 1.58 8.61 9.24
C SER A 116 0.28 9.02 9.94
N LEU A 117 -0.20 8.23 10.89
CA LEU A 117 -1.42 8.48 11.65
C LEU A 117 -1.18 9.44 12.82
N ILE A 118 -0.01 9.38 13.48
CA ILE A 118 0.33 10.17 14.70
C ILE A 118 -0.02 11.66 14.55
N PRO A 119 0.39 12.37 13.47
CA PRO A 119 0.02 13.78 13.28
C PRO A 119 -1.38 13.93 12.66
N LEU A 120 -2.42 13.32 13.26
CA LEU A 120 -3.82 13.39 12.80
C LEU A 120 -4.00 12.97 11.32
N GLY A 121 -3.16 12.03 10.83
CA GLY A 121 -3.24 11.55 9.47
C GLY A 121 -2.57 12.44 8.41
N LEU A 122 -1.87 13.52 8.79
CA LEU A 122 -1.15 14.37 7.85
C LEU A 122 -0.17 13.61 6.97
N GLY A 123 0.41 12.51 7.50
CA GLY A 123 1.29 11.65 6.73
C GLY A 123 0.62 10.99 5.52
N TYR A 124 -0.69 10.71 5.60
CA TYR A 124 -1.48 10.21 4.46
C TYR A 124 -1.86 11.34 3.50
N LEU A 125 -2.23 12.53 4.02
CA LEU A 125 -2.60 13.68 3.22
C LEU A 125 -1.42 14.23 2.40
N TRP A 126 -0.19 13.96 2.83
CA TRP A 126 1.03 14.39 2.14
C TRP A 126 1.08 13.98 0.66
N VAL A 127 0.43 12.88 0.29
CA VAL A 127 0.28 12.43 -1.10
C VAL A 127 -0.27 13.52 -2.03
N ALA A 128 -1.13 14.41 -1.52
CA ALA A 128 -1.75 15.47 -2.33
C ALA A 128 -0.71 16.45 -2.90
N TRP A 129 0.32 16.76 -2.11
CA TRP A 129 1.34 17.77 -2.44
C TRP A 129 2.65 17.18 -2.96
N ASP A 130 2.93 15.91 -2.66
CA ASP A 130 4.19 15.27 -3.05
C ASP A 130 4.29 15.08 -4.57
N PRO A 131 5.42 15.43 -5.21
CA PRO A 131 5.61 15.25 -6.65
C PRO A 131 5.48 13.79 -7.11
N LYS A 132 6.00 12.84 -6.32
CA LYS A 132 5.91 11.39 -6.57
C LYS A 132 4.65 10.76 -5.94
N LYS A 133 3.73 11.60 -5.42
CA LYS A 133 2.52 11.16 -4.73
C LYS A 133 2.79 10.14 -3.63
N GLN A 134 3.87 10.33 -2.86
CA GLN A 134 4.26 9.49 -1.75
C GLN A 134 3.69 10.01 -0.43
N ALA A 135 3.08 9.12 0.35
CA ALA A 135 2.79 9.35 1.76
C ALA A 135 4.06 9.19 2.62
N TRP A 136 4.02 9.53 3.89
CA TRP A 136 5.18 9.37 4.76
C TRP A 136 5.61 7.92 4.89
N HIS A 137 4.68 6.98 5.00
CA HIS A 137 4.99 5.54 5.02
C HIS A 137 5.62 5.06 3.70
N ASP A 138 5.24 5.66 2.55
CA ASP A 138 5.87 5.38 1.27
C ASP A 138 7.32 5.86 1.25
N LYS A 139 7.58 7.09 1.74
CA LYS A 139 8.92 7.68 1.81
C LYS A 139 9.84 6.90 2.75
N LEU A 140 9.34 6.52 3.92
CA LEU A 140 10.10 5.72 4.89
C LEU A 140 10.50 4.37 4.29
N ALA A 141 9.59 3.72 3.57
CA ALA A 141 9.84 2.43 2.93
C ALA A 141 10.54 2.53 1.57
N ARG A 142 10.78 3.74 1.05
CA ARG A 142 11.30 3.98 -0.31
C ARG A 142 10.47 3.27 -1.38
N THR A 143 9.16 3.39 -1.28
CA THR A 143 8.21 2.79 -2.23
C THR A 143 7.36 3.86 -2.89
N VAL A 144 6.77 3.55 -4.04
CA VAL A 144 5.76 4.37 -4.70
C VAL A 144 4.58 3.50 -5.09
N VAL A 145 3.41 4.12 -5.25
CA VAL A 145 2.23 3.43 -5.79
C VAL A 145 2.00 3.96 -7.18
N ILE A 146 2.04 3.06 -8.15
CA ILE A 146 1.81 3.34 -9.56
C ILE A 146 0.55 2.64 -10.04
N ARG A 147 -0.07 3.15 -11.07
CA ARG A 147 -1.21 2.55 -11.77
C ARG A 147 -1.08 2.71 -13.28
N ASP A 148 -1.81 1.89 -14.03
CA ASP A 148 -1.86 2.00 -15.49
C ASP A 148 -2.51 3.32 -15.91
N ALA A 149 -1.88 4.01 -16.88
CA ALA A 149 -2.11 5.41 -17.21
C ALA A 149 -3.35 5.70 -18.08
N ASN A 150 -4.27 4.77 -18.21
CA ASN A 150 -5.40 5.01 -19.13
C ASN A 150 -6.27 6.24 -18.78
N THR A 151 -5.93 7.03 -17.76
CA THR A 151 -6.73 8.19 -17.34
C THR A 151 -6.02 9.38 -16.69
N ASP A 152 -4.65 9.43 -16.56
CA ASP A 152 -3.99 10.55 -15.88
C ASP A 152 -2.65 10.97 -16.50
N PRO A 153 -2.35 12.30 -16.58
CA PRO A 153 -1.28 12.84 -17.43
C PRO A 153 0.12 12.94 -16.79
N LEU A 154 0.41 12.35 -15.63
CA LEU A 154 1.73 12.48 -15.01
C LEU A 154 2.57 11.21 -15.23
N PRO A 155 3.58 11.22 -16.10
CA PRO A 155 4.48 10.09 -16.31
C PRO A 155 5.29 9.77 -15.05
N VAL A 156 5.65 8.51 -14.88
CA VAL A 156 6.54 8.05 -13.81
C VAL A 156 7.98 8.07 -14.33
N GLU A 157 8.84 8.89 -13.72
CA GLU A 157 10.27 8.89 -14.02
C GLU A 157 11.02 8.03 -12.99
N PHE A 158 11.62 6.93 -13.45
CA PHE A 158 12.60 6.17 -12.68
C PHE A 158 14.01 6.66 -13.05
N ASN A 159 14.83 6.95 -12.06
CA ASN A 159 16.22 7.37 -12.27
C ASN A 159 17.10 6.13 -12.53
N ASN A 160 16.82 5.42 -13.65
CA ASN A 160 17.71 4.39 -14.15
C ASN A 160 18.97 5.10 -14.68
N ARG A 161 19.96 5.30 -13.83
CA ARG A 161 21.31 5.58 -14.31
C ARG A 161 21.80 4.29 -14.97
N GLU A 162 21.64 4.19 -16.29
CA GLU A 162 22.49 3.29 -17.06
C GLU A 162 23.93 3.57 -16.67
N PRO A 163 24.73 2.57 -16.31
CA PRO A 163 26.17 2.78 -16.18
C PRO A 163 26.68 3.26 -17.53
N ALA A 164 27.28 4.45 -17.51
CA ALA A 164 27.88 5.06 -18.71
C ALA A 164 28.72 4.00 -19.43
N SER A 165 28.34 3.71 -20.68
CA SER A 165 29.12 2.85 -21.55
C SER A 165 30.52 3.49 -21.68
N PRO A 166 31.62 2.74 -21.47
CA PRO A 166 32.95 3.27 -21.67
C PRO A 166 33.09 3.68 -23.14
N SER A 167 33.38 4.96 -23.35
CA SER A 167 33.76 5.49 -24.66
C SER A 167 34.91 4.70 -25.20
N SER A 168 34.70 3.96 -26.29
CA SER A 168 35.76 3.29 -27.04
C SER A 168 36.71 4.34 -27.60
N PRO A 169 38.04 4.06 -27.61
CA PRO A 169 39.07 4.97 -28.11
C PRO A 169 39.02 5.19 -29.65
#